data_883bddb36d0f689c4fc2a2c19928588e
#
_entry.id   883bddb36d0f689c4fc2a2c19928588e
#
_cell.length_a   1.000
_cell.length_b   1.000
_cell.length_c   1.000
_cell.angle_alpha   90.00
_cell.angle_beta   90.00
_cell.angle_gamma   90.00
#
_symmetry.space_group_name_H-M   'P 1'
#
loop_
_entity.id
_entity.type
_entity.pdbx_description
1 polymer ?
#
loop_
_entity_poly.entity_id
_entity_poly.type
_entity_poly.pdbx_seq_one_letter_code
_entity_poly.pdbx_strand_id
1 'polypeptide(L)'
;MIELFTTAFITLAVIIDPPGCAPIFASLTSGTDAIHRRNMAIRSAFLAWCILMFFALLGEPLLRTLGISLSAFRLAGGIMLFMIALDMVFERRTERREERAKEIEGTPEAEDISVFPMSIPMIAGPGSIASVMLLTARADGVAQDVTVLLAMTVVILLTLVALLAAGPLMRLIGAKLEAMITRILGVILAALAAQFVLDGLERSLPGLAG
;
A
#
# COMPACT_ATOMS: atom_id res chain seq x y z
N MET A 1 0.26 21.05 -8.04
CA MET A 1 -0.71 20.44 -7.10
C MET A 1 -1.47 19.27 -7.70
N ILE A 2 -2.17 19.42 -8.84
CA ILE A 2 -2.91 18.34 -9.50
C ILE A 2 -1.97 17.18 -9.88
N GLU A 3 -0.84 17.48 -10.48
CA GLU A 3 0.17 16.48 -10.86
C GLU A 3 0.69 15.71 -9.65
N LEU A 4 1.04 16.41 -8.56
CA LEU A 4 1.49 15.79 -7.32
C LEU A 4 0.40 14.88 -6.73
N PHE A 5 -0.86 15.35 -6.69
CA PHE A 5 -1.98 14.55 -6.23
C PHE A 5 -2.14 13.28 -7.08
N THR A 6 -2.13 13.43 -8.41
CA THR A 6 -2.29 12.28 -9.33
C THR A 6 -1.16 11.27 -9.16
N THR A 7 0.09 11.72 -9.07
CA THR A 7 1.25 10.86 -8.85
C THR A 7 1.14 10.14 -7.51
N ALA A 8 0.85 10.86 -6.42
CA ALA A 8 0.70 10.26 -5.09
C ALA A 8 -0.47 9.27 -5.05
N PHE A 9 -1.62 9.64 -5.64
CA PHE A 9 -2.79 8.79 -5.72
C PHE A 9 -2.50 7.50 -6.48
N ILE A 10 -1.95 7.59 -7.69
CA ILE A 10 -1.64 6.40 -8.51
C ILE A 10 -0.62 5.52 -7.80
N THR A 11 0.46 6.10 -7.26
CA THR A 11 1.50 5.36 -6.55
C THR A 11 0.90 4.57 -5.39
N LEU A 12 0.16 5.24 -4.51
CA LEU A 12 -0.44 4.59 -3.35
C LEU A 12 -1.56 3.62 -3.72
N ALA A 13 -2.39 3.93 -4.73
CA ALA A 13 -3.44 3.04 -5.19
C ALA A 13 -2.88 1.73 -5.77
N VAL A 14 -1.78 1.81 -6.51
CA VAL A 14 -1.11 0.62 -7.06
C VAL A 14 -0.48 -0.23 -5.95
N ILE A 15 0.17 0.41 -4.97
CA ILE A 15 0.88 -0.31 -3.90
C ILE A 15 -0.09 -0.94 -2.90
N ILE A 16 -1.12 -0.22 -2.48
CA ILE A 16 -2.15 -0.72 -1.55
C ILE A 16 -3.00 -1.78 -2.25
N ASP A 17 -3.31 -1.55 -3.55
CA ASP A 17 -4.03 -2.50 -4.39
C ASP A 17 -5.43 -2.82 -3.80
N PRO A 18 -6.36 -1.84 -3.77
CA PRO A 18 -7.68 -2.03 -3.21
C PRO A 18 -8.46 -3.21 -3.83
N PRO A 19 -8.40 -3.45 -5.17
CA PRO A 19 -9.01 -4.63 -5.78
C PRO A 19 -8.44 -5.95 -5.25
N GLY A 20 -7.11 -6.04 -5.07
CA GLY A 20 -6.44 -7.24 -4.56
C GLY A 20 -6.62 -7.47 -3.06
N CYS A 21 -7.02 -6.45 -2.28
CA CYS A 21 -7.39 -6.61 -0.87
C CYS A 21 -8.79 -7.21 -0.69
N ALA A 22 -9.72 -6.96 -1.62
CA ALA A 22 -11.12 -7.36 -1.51
C ALA A 22 -11.33 -8.89 -1.48
N PRO A 23 -10.74 -9.72 -2.36
CA PRO A 23 -10.91 -11.17 -2.32
C PRO A 23 -10.41 -11.78 -1.01
N ILE A 24 -9.28 -11.31 -0.51
CA ILE A 24 -8.69 -11.80 0.74
C ILE A 24 -9.60 -11.47 1.92
N PHE A 25 -10.09 -10.22 1.98
CA PHE A 25 -11.05 -9.81 3.01
C PHE A 25 -12.34 -10.64 2.93
N ALA A 26 -12.87 -10.89 1.73
CA ALA A 26 -14.05 -11.71 1.53
C ALA A 26 -13.85 -13.16 2.00
N SER A 27 -12.68 -13.75 1.73
CA SER A 27 -12.31 -15.08 2.18
C SER A 27 -12.23 -15.16 3.71
N LEU A 28 -11.44 -14.27 4.33
CA LEU A 28 -11.23 -14.22 5.78
C LEU A 28 -12.51 -13.91 6.59
N THR A 29 -13.48 -13.23 5.97
CA THR A 29 -14.76 -12.91 6.61
C THR A 29 -15.90 -13.83 6.16
N SER A 30 -15.56 -14.94 5.51
CA SER A 30 -16.55 -15.93 5.09
C SER A 30 -17.23 -16.55 6.32
N GLY A 31 -18.58 -16.54 6.31
CA GLY A 31 -19.37 -17.02 7.46
C GLY A 31 -19.54 -16.03 8.62
N THR A 32 -18.87 -14.86 8.56
CA THR A 32 -18.99 -13.84 9.59
C THR A 32 -20.28 -13.01 9.39
N ASP A 33 -20.89 -12.56 10.49
CA ASP A 33 -22.05 -11.67 10.49
C ASP A 33 -21.75 -10.35 9.73
N ALA A 34 -22.74 -9.83 9.03
CA ALA A 34 -22.61 -8.64 8.18
C ALA A 34 -22.18 -7.38 8.97
N ILE A 35 -22.65 -7.24 10.21
CA ILE A 35 -22.30 -6.10 11.06
C ILE A 35 -20.84 -6.22 11.51
N HIS A 36 -20.42 -7.39 11.92
CA HIS A 36 -19.06 -7.65 12.36
C HIS A 36 -18.06 -7.46 11.19
N ARG A 37 -18.38 -8.01 10.02
CA ARG A 37 -17.60 -7.81 8.79
C ARG A 37 -17.43 -6.33 8.44
N ARG A 38 -18.53 -5.54 8.51
CA ARG A 38 -18.47 -4.10 8.26
C ARG A 38 -17.56 -3.39 9.27
N ASN A 39 -17.66 -3.76 10.55
CA ASN A 39 -16.83 -3.17 11.59
C ASN A 39 -15.35 -3.48 11.38
N MET A 40 -15.01 -4.72 11.01
CA MET A 40 -13.64 -5.10 10.65
C MET A 40 -13.11 -4.28 9.47
N ALA A 41 -13.89 -4.10 8.40
CA ALA A 41 -13.48 -3.27 7.26
C ALA A 41 -13.16 -1.82 7.67
N ILE A 42 -14.03 -1.20 8.47
CA ILE A 42 -13.84 0.17 8.95
C ILE A 42 -12.61 0.26 9.86
N ARG A 43 -12.45 -0.67 10.79
CA ARG A 43 -11.29 -0.71 11.70
C ARG A 43 -10.00 -0.93 10.94
N SER A 44 -9.98 -1.85 9.96
CA SER A 44 -8.81 -2.09 9.11
C SER A 44 -8.37 -0.82 8.37
N ALA A 45 -9.29 -0.16 7.70
CA ALA A 45 -8.99 1.07 6.96
C ALA A 45 -8.54 2.20 7.90
N PHE A 46 -9.19 2.38 9.05
CA PHE A 46 -8.85 3.39 10.03
C PHE A 46 -7.46 3.17 10.64
N LEU A 47 -7.15 1.94 11.05
CA LEU A 47 -5.83 1.59 11.61
C LEU A 47 -4.73 1.79 10.56
N ALA A 48 -4.96 1.33 9.33
CA ALA A 48 -4.02 1.54 8.24
C ALA A 48 -3.80 3.04 7.95
N TRP A 49 -4.86 3.84 7.97
CA TRP A 49 -4.78 5.31 7.84
C TRP A 49 -3.95 5.92 8.96
N CYS A 50 -4.17 5.53 10.21
CA CYS A 50 -3.39 6.02 11.34
C CYS A 50 -1.90 5.68 11.22
N ILE A 51 -1.58 4.44 10.80
CA ILE A 51 -0.20 3.98 10.61
C ILE A 51 0.48 4.79 9.51
N LEU A 52 -0.15 4.91 8.35
CA LEU A 52 0.41 5.66 7.23
C LEU A 52 0.54 7.15 7.55
N MET A 53 -0.42 7.74 8.27
CA MET A 53 -0.36 9.12 8.75
C MET A 53 0.82 9.32 9.71
N PHE A 54 1.03 8.39 10.65
CA PHE A 54 2.19 8.41 11.55
C PHE A 54 3.50 8.45 10.77
N PHE A 55 3.69 7.58 9.82
CA PHE A 55 4.91 7.53 9.01
C PHE A 55 5.03 8.70 8.02
N ALA A 56 3.91 9.22 7.52
CA ALA A 56 3.91 10.42 6.68
C ALA A 56 4.43 11.66 7.43
N LEU A 57 4.04 11.83 8.69
CA LEU A 57 4.38 13.00 9.49
C LEU A 57 5.70 12.85 10.24
N LEU A 58 6.01 11.65 10.74
CA LEU A 58 7.14 11.39 11.61
C LEU A 58 8.26 10.57 10.96
N GLY A 59 8.06 10.12 9.71
CA GLY A 59 9.01 9.26 9.02
C GLY A 59 10.36 9.93 8.77
N GLU A 60 10.38 11.18 8.28
CA GLU A 60 11.63 11.91 8.04
C GLU A 60 12.38 12.22 9.35
N PRO A 61 11.76 12.77 10.41
CA PRO A 61 12.40 12.89 11.73
C PRO A 61 12.97 11.57 12.27
N LEU A 62 12.23 10.46 12.08
CA LEU A 62 12.69 9.14 12.50
C LEU A 62 13.97 8.72 11.76
N LEU A 63 14.00 8.86 10.42
CA LEU A 63 15.19 8.56 9.63
C LEU A 63 16.41 9.40 10.07
N ARG A 64 16.22 10.69 10.30
CA ARG A 64 17.28 11.59 10.79
C ARG A 64 17.82 11.14 12.15
N THR A 65 16.94 10.75 13.07
CA THR A 65 17.34 10.26 14.41
C THR A 65 18.16 8.97 14.32
N LEU A 66 17.85 8.11 13.35
CA LEU A 66 18.58 6.87 13.07
C LEU A 66 19.86 7.08 12.23
N GLY A 67 20.16 8.30 11.81
CA GLY A 67 21.30 8.61 10.94
C GLY A 67 21.14 8.09 9.50
N ILE A 68 19.92 7.79 9.07
CA ILE A 68 19.63 7.30 7.72
C ILE A 68 19.35 8.48 6.79
N SER A 69 20.13 8.59 5.71
CA SER A 69 19.90 9.62 4.71
C SER A 69 18.63 9.32 3.89
N LEU A 70 17.94 10.38 3.46
CA LEU A 70 16.76 10.25 2.62
C LEU A 70 17.06 9.58 1.26
N SER A 71 18.27 9.78 0.72
CA SER A 71 18.72 9.12 -0.51
C SER A 71 18.89 7.61 -0.32
N ALA A 72 19.49 7.18 0.80
CA ALA A 72 19.60 5.77 1.13
C ALA A 72 18.21 5.13 1.34
N PHE A 73 17.31 5.86 2.00
CA PHE A 73 15.92 5.39 2.18
C PHE A 73 15.16 5.30 0.86
N ARG A 74 15.36 6.24 -0.08
CA ARG A 74 14.79 6.18 -1.44
C ARG A 74 15.26 4.96 -2.21
N LEU A 75 16.56 4.69 -2.16
CA LEU A 75 17.15 3.53 -2.81
C LEU A 75 16.57 2.23 -2.26
N ALA A 76 16.57 2.06 -0.94
CA ALA A 76 16.02 0.88 -0.28
C ALA A 76 14.51 0.72 -0.54
N GLY A 77 13.74 1.80 -0.42
CA GLY A 77 12.30 1.83 -0.71
C GLY A 77 11.99 1.48 -2.16
N GLY A 78 12.76 2.02 -3.12
CA GLY A 78 12.63 1.69 -4.53
C GLY A 78 12.89 0.21 -4.81
N ILE A 79 13.93 -0.38 -4.21
CA ILE A 79 14.23 -1.82 -4.33
C ILE A 79 13.08 -2.65 -3.75
N MET A 80 12.56 -2.29 -2.57
CA MET A 80 11.42 -2.99 -1.96
C MET A 80 10.17 -2.92 -2.84
N LEU A 81 9.87 -1.74 -3.39
CA LEU A 81 8.74 -1.55 -4.30
C LEU A 81 8.90 -2.36 -5.59
N PHE A 82 10.13 -2.45 -6.10
CA PHE A 82 10.42 -3.27 -7.27
C PHE A 82 10.18 -4.76 -7.00
N MET A 83 10.56 -5.26 -5.84
CA MET A 83 10.24 -6.65 -5.43
C MET A 83 8.73 -6.87 -5.35
N ILE A 84 7.98 -5.92 -4.78
CA ILE A 84 6.50 -5.99 -4.73
C ILE A 84 5.92 -5.98 -6.14
N ALA A 85 6.44 -5.16 -7.03
CA ALA A 85 6.02 -5.10 -8.42
C ALA A 85 6.23 -6.44 -9.16
N LEU A 86 7.38 -7.08 -8.96
CA LEU A 86 7.64 -8.42 -9.48
C LEU A 86 6.64 -9.45 -8.93
N ASP A 87 6.38 -9.43 -7.62
CA ASP A 87 5.39 -10.31 -7.01
C ASP A 87 3.97 -10.10 -7.59
N MET A 88 3.61 -8.86 -7.96
CA MET A 88 2.34 -8.55 -8.64
C MET A 88 2.30 -9.11 -10.07
N VAL A 89 3.36 -8.88 -10.85
CA VAL A 89 3.46 -9.33 -12.25
C VAL A 89 3.43 -10.87 -12.35
N PHE A 90 4.07 -11.56 -11.41
CA PHE A 90 4.15 -13.01 -11.36
C PHE A 90 3.08 -13.69 -10.49
N GLU A 91 2.05 -12.96 -10.06
CA GLU A 91 0.93 -13.43 -9.20
C GLU A 91 1.33 -13.91 -7.79
N ARG A 92 2.61 -13.90 -7.44
CA ARG A 92 3.11 -14.35 -6.13
C ARG A 92 2.55 -13.55 -4.96
N ARG A 93 2.12 -12.32 -5.21
CA ARG A 93 1.53 -11.45 -4.18
C ARG A 93 0.18 -12.00 -3.71
N THR A 94 -0.68 -12.40 -4.65
CA THR A 94 -1.98 -13.00 -4.36
C THR A 94 -1.79 -14.33 -3.64
N GLU A 95 -0.91 -15.20 -4.14
CA GLU A 95 -0.58 -16.47 -3.49
C GLU A 95 -0.12 -16.29 -2.04
N ARG A 96 0.83 -15.39 -1.78
CA ARG A 96 1.32 -15.10 -0.40
C ARG A 96 0.24 -14.53 0.51
N ARG A 97 -0.68 -13.73 -0.02
CA ARG A 97 -1.82 -13.19 0.74
C ARG A 97 -2.81 -14.30 1.10
N GLU A 98 -3.09 -15.19 0.14
CA GLU A 98 -3.96 -16.35 0.37
C GLU A 98 -3.36 -17.36 1.36
N GLU A 99 -2.06 -17.62 1.27
CA GLU A 99 -1.35 -18.47 2.23
C GLU A 99 -1.47 -17.92 3.65
N ARG A 100 -1.22 -16.61 3.85
CA ARG A 100 -1.40 -15.96 5.16
C ARG A 100 -2.85 -16.00 5.64
N ALA A 101 -3.83 -15.88 4.75
CA ALA A 101 -5.23 -16.00 5.10
C ALA A 101 -5.54 -17.41 5.61
N LYS A 102 -5.00 -18.45 4.95
CA LYS A 102 -5.16 -19.85 5.36
C LYS A 102 -4.48 -20.17 6.70
N GLU A 103 -3.29 -19.59 6.96
CA GLU A 103 -2.58 -19.76 8.23
C GLU A 103 -3.37 -19.23 9.44
N ILE A 104 -4.22 -18.22 9.23
CA ILE A 104 -5.03 -17.61 10.28
C ILE A 104 -6.37 -18.32 10.45
N GLU A 105 -6.82 -19.06 9.44
CA GLU A 105 -8.11 -19.75 9.46
C GLU A 105 -8.15 -20.76 10.64
N GLY A 106 -9.11 -20.58 11.55
CA GLY A 106 -9.26 -21.41 12.75
C GLY A 106 -8.40 -20.99 13.96
N THR A 107 -7.66 -19.88 13.86
CA THR A 107 -6.93 -19.29 15.00
C THR A 107 -7.77 -18.21 15.69
N PRO A 108 -7.45 -17.80 16.95
CA PRO A 108 -8.12 -16.66 17.60
C PRO A 108 -8.04 -15.36 16.81
N GLU A 109 -6.99 -15.18 16.00
CA GLU A 109 -6.80 -14.02 15.13
C GLU A 109 -7.86 -13.95 14.03
N ALA A 110 -8.49 -15.07 13.66
CA ALA A 110 -9.60 -15.09 12.70
C ALA A 110 -10.87 -14.40 13.22
N GLU A 111 -11.02 -14.23 14.53
CA GLU A 111 -12.16 -13.52 15.12
C GLU A 111 -12.13 -12.02 14.81
N ASP A 112 -10.94 -11.40 14.75
CA ASP A 112 -10.76 -10.00 14.37
C ASP A 112 -9.53 -9.78 13.49
N ILE A 113 -9.72 -9.84 12.18
CA ILE A 113 -8.69 -9.65 11.16
C ILE A 113 -8.32 -8.19 10.93
N SER A 114 -8.90 -7.26 11.65
CA SER A 114 -8.75 -5.83 11.33
C SER A 114 -7.33 -5.30 11.56
N VAL A 115 -6.62 -5.77 12.57
CA VAL A 115 -5.22 -5.42 12.81
C VAL A 115 -4.33 -6.27 11.91
N PHE A 116 -4.41 -7.58 12.06
CA PHE A 116 -3.65 -8.55 11.30
C PHE A 116 -4.61 -9.56 10.63
N PRO A 117 -4.50 -9.79 9.33
CA PRO A 117 -3.50 -9.24 8.41
C PRO A 117 -3.91 -7.97 7.67
N MET A 118 -5.14 -7.46 7.86
CA MET A 118 -5.71 -6.45 6.96
C MET A 118 -5.02 -5.08 7.07
N SER A 119 -4.92 -4.50 8.28
CA SER A 119 -4.19 -3.23 8.41
C SER A 119 -2.70 -3.43 8.15
N ILE A 120 -2.09 -4.40 8.82
CA ILE A 120 -0.69 -4.77 8.70
C ILE A 120 -0.61 -6.27 8.39
N PRO A 121 0.06 -6.69 7.31
CA PRO A 121 0.85 -5.89 6.37
C PRO A 121 0.11 -5.53 5.07
N MET A 122 -1.21 -5.78 4.94
CA MET A 122 -1.86 -5.72 3.62
C MET A 122 -2.07 -4.29 3.12
N ILE A 123 -2.66 -3.40 3.93
CA ILE A 123 -2.93 -2.01 3.53
C ILE A 123 -1.72 -1.13 3.89
N ALA A 124 -1.35 -1.07 5.17
CA ALA A 124 -0.19 -0.35 5.66
C ALA A 124 1.03 -1.28 5.73
N GLY A 125 1.40 -1.87 4.60
CA GLY A 125 2.59 -2.70 4.47
C GLY A 125 3.87 -1.88 4.29
N PRO A 126 5.04 -2.56 4.30
CA PRO A 126 6.34 -1.88 4.15
C PRO A 126 6.42 -1.00 2.90
N GLY A 127 5.83 -1.46 1.77
CA GLY A 127 5.78 -0.69 0.53
C GLY A 127 4.94 0.59 0.64
N SER A 128 3.76 0.51 1.28
CA SER A 128 2.88 1.67 1.48
C SER A 128 3.53 2.69 2.42
N ILE A 129 4.18 2.21 3.49
CA ILE A 129 4.91 3.05 4.45
C ILE A 129 6.08 3.75 3.74
N ALA A 130 6.94 3.00 3.04
CA ALA A 130 8.06 3.59 2.31
C ALA A 130 7.59 4.63 1.31
N SER A 131 6.51 4.35 0.57
CA SER A 131 5.99 5.26 -0.45
C SER A 131 5.42 6.54 0.13
N VAL A 132 4.62 6.48 1.19
CA VAL A 132 4.10 7.69 1.80
C VAL A 132 5.22 8.57 2.35
N MET A 133 6.22 7.98 3.01
CA MET A 133 7.40 8.71 3.49
C MET A 133 8.19 9.35 2.34
N LEU A 134 8.37 8.65 1.21
CA LEU A 134 9.07 9.18 0.05
C LEU A 134 8.30 10.30 -0.65
N LEU A 135 6.98 10.21 -0.69
CA LEU A 135 6.12 11.23 -1.30
C LEU A 135 6.09 12.51 -0.44
N THR A 136 5.96 12.38 0.89
CA THR A 136 6.02 13.54 1.81
C THR A 136 7.41 14.16 1.84
N ALA A 137 8.47 13.38 1.82
CA ALA A 137 9.85 13.88 1.75
C ALA A 137 10.22 14.59 0.43
N ARG A 138 9.39 14.52 -0.60
CA ARG A 138 9.51 15.29 -1.86
C ARG A 138 8.67 16.57 -1.84
N ALA A 139 7.78 16.71 -0.88
CA ALA A 139 6.89 17.84 -0.80
C ALA A 139 7.64 19.09 -0.31
N ASP A 140 7.44 20.19 -1.03
CA ASP A 140 7.99 21.49 -0.67
C ASP A 140 6.89 22.35 -0.02
N GLY A 141 6.80 22.24 1.31
CA GLY A 141 5.89 23.03 2.12
C GLY A 141 4.52 22.39 2.36
N VAL A 142 3.81 22.96 3.33
CA VAL A 142 2.56 22.44 3.91
C VAL A 142 1.48 22.12 2.86
N ALA A 143 1.39 22.93 1.80
CA ALA A 143 0.37 22.73 0.77
C ALA A 143 0.60 21.42 -0.04
N GLN A 144 1.86 21.07 -0.28
CA GLN A 144 2.20 19.83 -0.96
C GLN A 144 2.06 18.63 -0.02
N ASP A 145 2.46 18.75 1.24
CA ASP A 145 2.23 17.72 2.25
C ASP A 145 0.73 17.37 2.37
N VAL A 146 -0.12 18.38 2.51
CA VAL A 146 -1.57 18.21 2.56
C VAL A 146 -2.09 17.52 1.30
N THR A 147 -1.53 17.83 0.13
CA THR A 147 -1.92 17.18 -1.13
C THR A 147 -1.60 15.68 -1.13
N VAL A 148 -0.42 15.29 -0.65
CA VAL A 148 -0.04 13.87 -0.50
C VAL A 148 -0.93 13.17 0.51
N LEU A 149 -1.19 13.79 1.67
CA LEU A 149 -2.07 13.23 2.70
C LEU A 149 -3.52 13.09 2.24
N LEU A 150 -4.01 14.02 1.44
CA LEU A 150 -5.34 13.91 0.80
C LEU A 150 -5.38 12.75 -0.19
N ALA A 151 -4.36 12.61 -1.05
CA ALA A 151 -4.28 11.47 -1.98
C ALA A 151 -4.26 10.14 -1.23
N MET A 152 -3.46 10.02 -0.17
CA MET A 152 -3.41 8.85 0.71
C MET A 152 -4.80 8.56 1.32
N THR A 153 -5.45 9.57 1.86
CA THR A 153 -6.78 9.41 2.47
C THR A 153 -7.82 8.94 1.46
N VAL A 154 -7.81 9.48 0.24
CA VAL A 154 -8.71 9.04 -0.83
C VAL A 154 -8.46 7.57 -1.19
N VAL A 155 -7.20 7.13 -1.29
CA VAL A 155 -6.87 5.72 -1.57
C VAL A 155 -7.35 4.81 -0.44
N ILE A 156 -7.19 5.20 0.83
CA ILE A 156 -7.70 4.43 1.97
C ILE A 156 -9.23 4.36 1.95
N LEU A 157 -9.92 5.44 1.60
CA LEU A 157 -11.38 5.43 1.44
C LEU A 157 -11.82 4.52 0.30
N LEU A 158 -11.11 4.52 -0.83
CA LEU A 158 -11.37 3.57 -1.92
C LEU A 158 -11.13 2.13 -1.47
N THR A 159 -10.07 1.89 -0.68
CA THR A 159 -9.82 0.58 -0.09
C THR A 159 -10.97 0.17 0.84
N LEU A 160 -11.44 1.06 1.70
CA LEU A 160 -12.61 0.79 2.55
C LEU A 160 -13.84 0.43 1.70
N VAL A 161 -14.12 1.17 0.63
CA VAL A 161 -15.22 0.86 -0.28
C VAL A 161 -15.04 -0.52 -0.91
N ALA A 162 -13.83 -0.86 -1.34
CA ALA A 162 -13.50 -2.18 -1.90
C ALA A 162 -13.74 -3.30 -0.87
N LEU A 163 -13.33 -3.11 0.38
CA LEU A 163 -13.57 -4.08 1.46
C LEU A 163 -15.07 -4.23 1.78
N LEU A 164 -15.81 -3.12 1.87
CA LEU A 164 -17.25 -3.16 2.12
C LEU A 164 -18.04 -3.82 0.97
N ALA A 165 -17.55 -3.60 -0.26
CA ALA A 165 -18.13 -4.17 -1.47
C ALA A 165 -17.49 -5.51 -1.88
N ALA A 166 -16.65 -6.12 -1.05
CA ALA A 166 -15.84 -7.29 -1.43
C ALA A 166 -16.66 -8.43 -2.02
N GLY A 167 -17.80 -8.79 -1.42
CA GLY A 167 -18.68 -9.84 -1.94
C GLY A 167 -19.26 -9.52 -3.33
N PRO A 168 -19.97 -8.41 -3.53
CA PRO A 168 -20.45 -7.99 -4.84
C PRO A 168 -19.34 -7.76 -5.86
N LEU A 169 -18.22 -7.17 -5.44
CA LEU A 169 -17.07 -6.86 -6.28
C LEU A 169 -16.47 -8.14 -6.89
N MET A 170 -16.26 -9.18 -6.07
CA MET A 170 -15.74 -10.47 -6.54
C MET A 170 -16.70 -11.17 -7.51
N ARG A 171 -18.02 -11.03 -7.34
CA ARG A 171 -19.00 -11.58 -8.28
C ARG A 171 -18.99 -10.86 -9.62
N LEU A 172 -18.68 -9.55 -9.62
CA LEU A 172 -18.70 -8.72 -10.83
C LEU A 172 -17.38 -8.83 -11.62
N ILE A 173 -16.23 -8.71 -10.94
CA ILE A 173 -14.91 -8.66 -11.57
C ILE A 173 -14.41 -10.08 -11.86
N GLY A 174 -14.55 -10.99 -10.90
CA GLY A 174 -13.99 -12.34 -10.98
C GLY A 174 -12.46 -12.36 -10.86
N ALA A 175 -11.92 -13.51 -10.47
CA ALA A 175 -10.49 -13.67 -10.20
C ALA A 175 -9.59 -13.40 -11.41
N LYS A 176 -10.03 -13.74 -12.62
CA LYS A 176 -9.23 -13.55 -13.85
C LYS A 176 -8.99 -12.07 -14.18
N LEU A 177 -10.04 -11.23 -14.06
CA LEU A 177 -9.92 -9.80 -14.36
C LEU A 177 -9.14 -9.08 -13.26
N GLU A 178 -9.35 -9.45 -12.00
CA GLU A 178 -8.56 -8.97 -10.86
C GLU A 178 -7.07 -9.24 -11.06
N ALA A 179 -6.69 -10.49 -11.36
CA ALA A 179 -5.30 -10.88 -11.63
C ALA A 179 -4.70 -10.08 -12.80
N MET A 180 -5.47 -9.85 -13.88
CA MET A 180 -5.00 -9.05 -15.01
C MET A 180 -4.75 -7.58 -14.62
N ILE A 181 -5.65 -6.98 -13.85
CA ILE A 181 -5.50 -5.61 -13.36
C ILE A 181 -4.26 -5.52 -12.47
N THR A 182 -4.09 -6.42 -11.51
CA THR A 182 -2.95 -6.46 -10.60
C THR A 182 -1.63 -6.59 -11.35
N ARG A 183 -1.55 -7.40 -12.41
CA ARG A 183 -0.34 -7.51 -13.26
C ARG A 183 -0.02 -6.19 -13.96
N ILE A 184 -1.02 -5.53 -14.56
CA ILE A 184 -0.82 -4.23 -15.25
C ILE A 184 -0.33 -3.18 -14.22
N LEU A 185 -0.94 -3.12 -13.05
CA LEU A 185 -0.52 -2.25 -11.97
C LEU A 185 0.89 -2.57 -11.50
N GLY A 186 1.27 -3.85 -11.47
CA GLY A 186 2.63 -4.30 -11.15
C GLY A 186 3.69 -3.75 -12.13
N VAL A 187 3.39 -3.72 -13.44
CA VAL A 187 4.30 -3.11 -14.44
C VAL A 187 4.49 -1.61 -14.19
N ILE A 188 3.40 -0.90 -13.89
CA ILE A 188 3.45 0.53 -13.55
C ILE A 188 4.28 0.75 -12.27
N LEU A 189 4.06 -0.10 -11.26
CA LEU A 189 4.82 -0.04 -10.02
C LEU A 189 6.31 -0.32 -10.23
N ALA A 190 6.67 -1.24 -11.12
CA ALA A 190 8.07 -1.52 -11.46
C ALA A 190 8.77 -0.27 -12.04
N ALA A 191 8.10 0.46 -12.93
CA ALA A 191 8.62 1.70 -13.49
C ALA A 191 8.78 2.79 -12.41
N LEU A 192 7.78 2.98 -11.54
CA LEU A 192 7.86 3.92 -10.42
C LEU A 192 8.98 3.54 -9.44
N ALA A 193 9.13 2.26 -9.13
CA ALA A 193 10.18 1.75 -8.26
C ALA A 193 11.58 2.01 -8.83
N ALA A 194 11.76 1.76 -10.13
CA ALA A 194 13.02 2.08 -10.83
C ALA A 194 13.33 3.59 -10.74
N GLN A 195 12.32 4.46 -10.89
CA GLN A 195 12.50 5.91 -10.75
C GLN A 195 12.97 6.28 -9.32
N PHE A 196 12.40 5.67 -8.27
CA PHE A 196 12.87 5.91 -6.89
C PHE A 196 14.31 5.46 -6.68
N VAL A 197 14.73 4.35 -7.28
CA VAL A 197 16.12 3.87 -7.24
C VAL A 197 17.06 4.88 -7.91
N LEU A 198 16.72 5.31 -9.13
CA LEU A 198 17.51 6.30 -9.87
C LEU A 198 17.64 7.62 -9.10
N ASP A 199 16.54 8.17 -8.59
CA ASP A 199 16.54 9.39 -7.79
C ASP A 199 17.39 9.25 -6.51
N GLY A 200 17.38 8.05 -5.89
CA GLY A 200 18.21 7.75 -4.73
C GLY A 200 19.71 7.73 -5.06
N LEU A 201 20.07 7.14 -6.19
CA LEU A 201 21.45 7.05 -6.68
C LEU A 201 22.01 8.43 -7.08
N GLU A 202 21.28 9.20 -7.88
CA GLU A 202 21.69 10.54 -8.33
C GLU A 202 22.03 11.45 -7.14
N ARG A 203 21.18 11.44 -6.11
CA ARG A 203 21.41 12.25 -4.91
C ARG A 203 22.52 11.73 -4.00
N SER A 204 22.84 10.44 -4.07
CA SER A 204 23.92 9.83 -3.29
C SER A 204 25.29 9.96 -3.97
N LEU A 205 25.32 10.05 -5.30
CA LEU A 205 26.53 10.04 -6.12
C LEU A 205 26.52 11.22 -7.11
N PRO A 206 26.77 12.45 -6.66
CA PRO A 206 26.70 13.65 -7.50
C PRO A 206 27.61 13.62 -8.75
N GLY A 207 28.54 12.68 -8.83
CA GLY A 207 29.46 12.51 -9.95
C GLY A 207 28.98 11.55 -11.06
N LEU A 208 27.81 10.92 -10.93
CA LEU A 208 27.23 10.06 -11.97
C LEU A 208 26.22 10.78 -12.88
N ALA A 209 25.86 12.02 -12.54
CA ALA A 209 24.96 12.87 -13.32
C ALA A 209 25.76 13.79 -14.26
N GLY A 210 26.56 13.21 -15.14
CA GLY A 210 27.34 13.91 -16.16
C GLY A 210 27.09 13.34 -17.53
#